data_d3bd12db2630a187a3e1665adc69b3d5
#
_entry.id   d3bd12db2630a187a3e1665adc69b3d5
#
_cell.length_a   1.000
_cell.length_b   1.000
_cell.length_c   1.000
_cell.angle_alpha   90.00
_cell.angle_beta   90.00
_cell.angle_gamma   90.00
#
_symmetry.space_group_name_H-M   'P 1'
#
loop_
_entity.id
_entity.type
_entity.pdbx_description
1 polymer ?
#
loop_
_entity_poly.entity_id
_entity_poly.type
_entity_poly.pdbx_seq_one_letter_code
_entity_poly.pdbx_strand_id
1 'polypeptide(L)'
;MTEGFDLQPEEVYGVTAHLARLSNGDETSTLGHLRLTAHDGVRRWYATDSYVAGIFEAEHEGPDCDLLLSPRILPPRVEPESSCYLQIPARRPDGTYEGSATLRVDELAVTQPVRQPHYPDLDTIVADAVGHPGAIAEVDAAALTDLLAVVRVRPAGTPESLNPPAFLTLDEGQLSIHADWPGWGESRAAVDVDEAGGRATAAVDLWLLQRLTDASPSRVTLKVPVERGQPISVTSPRFRGLLMPKYWPDATALLAQVQEILTEDLGVRGIEPDADGDLPVPFEDVHIYVRTVEGTTADVQVFTVLAADREGDVELLQRLNELNSVGRGCRLFLVQNQVLLEADLPGGELSPDTLRATLKHVANTTRMVRPLFDAT
;
A
#
# COMPACT_ATOMS: atom_id res chain seq x y z
N MET A 1 -38.33 20.33 11.81
CA MET A 1 -37.59 20.74 13.02
C MET A 1 -36.12 20.40 12.81
N THR A 2 -35.26 21.18 13.37
CA THR A 2 -33.80 20.94 13.34
C THR A 2 -33.31 20.76 14.77
N GLU A 3 -32.35 19.92 14.95
CA GLU A 3 -31.65 19.67 16.21
C GLU A 3 -30.17 20.04 16.02
N GLY A 4 -29.39 20.05 17.06
CA GLY A 4 -27.97 20.33 16.90
C GLY A 4 -27.21 20.28 18.21
N PHE A 5 -25.88 20.39 18.11
CA PHE A 5 -24.98 20.31 19.25
C PHE A 5 -23.68 21.09 18.99
N ASP A 6 -23.07 21.50 20.08
CA ASP A 6 -21.77 22.15 20.04
C ASP A 6 -20.66 21.14 19.70
N LEU A 7 -19.69 21.60 18.93
CA LEU A 7 -18.46 20.89 18.62
C LEU A 7 -17.28 21.62 19.29
N GLN A 8 -16.30 20.86 19.73
CA GLN A 8 -15.07 21.48 20.19
C GLN A 8 -14.24 21.94 18.97
N PRO A 9 -13.59 23.10 18.99
CA PRO A 9 -12.73 23.54 17.89
C PRO A 9 -11.66 22.52 17.50
N GLU A 10 -11.06 21.84 18.48
CA GLU A 10 -10.05 20.81 18.29
C GLU A 10 -10.63 19.57 17.55
N GLU A 11 -11.90 19.26 17.75
CA GLU A 11 -12.59 18.20 17.02
C GLU A 11 -12.76 18.58 15.55
N VAL A 12 -13.32 19.77 15.29
CA VAL A 12 -13.51 20.25 13.92
C VAL A 12 -12.17 20.38 13.20
N TYR A 13 -11.14 20.87 13.88
CA TYR A 13 -9.78 20.90 13.36
C TYR A 13 -9.26 19.49 13.08
N GLY A 14 -9.37 18.55 14.01
CA GLY A 14 -8.92 17.16 13.85
C GLY A 14 -9.61 16.45 12.69
N VAL A 15 -10.92 16.62 12.55
CA VAL A 15 -11.69 16.06 11.43
C VAL A 15 -11.28 16.72 10.11
N THR A 16 -11.09 18.04 10.07
CA THR A 16 -10.70 18.78 8.87
C THR A 16 -9.27 18.48 8.42
N ALA A 17 -8.33 18.61 9.35
CA ALA A 17 -6.91 18.51 9.06
C ALA A 17 -6.46 17.06 8.81
N HIS A 18 -7.10 16.11 9.48
CA HIS A 18 -6.67 14.72 9.53
C HIS A 18 -7.65 13.80 8.80
N LEU A 19 -8.86 13.66 9.34
CA LEU A 19 -9.77 12.59 8.90
C LEU A 19 -10.30 12.78 7.47
N ALA A 20 -10.67 13.99 7.08
CA ALA A 20 -11.27 14.26 5.76
C ALA A 20 -10.38 13.83 4.58
N ARG A 21 -9.06 13.79 4.78
CA ARG A 21 -8.08 13.34 3.78
C ARG A 21 -8.15 11.84 3.48
N LEU A 22 -8.77 11.06 4.36
CA LEU A 22 -8.90 9.61 4.21
C LEU A 22 -10.11 9.21 3.36
N SER A 23 -11.04 10.11 3.07
CA SER A 23 -12.12 9.85 2.12
C SER A 23 -11.59 9.84 0.68
N ASN A 24 -12.30 9.13 -0.22
CA ASN A 24 -11.88 9.08 -1.64
C ASN A 24 -12.21 10.35 -2.44
N GLY A 25 -12.91 11.31 -1.85
CA GLY A 25 -13.29 12.58 -2.48
C GLY A 25 -14.40 12.48 -3.54
N ASP A 26 -14.85 11.29 -3.89
CA ASP A 26 -15.95 11.07 -4.82
C ASP A 26 -17.30 11.21 -4.11
N GLU A 27 -17.96 12.36 -4.28
CA GLU A 27 -19.26 12.64 -3.66
C GLU A 27 -20.39 11.75 -4.19
N THR A 28 -20.21 11.01 -5.26
CA THR A 28 -21.18 10.03 -5.74
C THR A 28 -21.11 8.72 -4.97
N SER A 29 -19.95 8.43 -4.39
CA SER A 29 -19.67 7.27 -3.55
C SER A 29 -19.97 7.55 -2.08
N THR A 30 -20.42 6.54 -1.34
CA THR A 30 -20.54 6.58 0.13
C THR A 30 -19.19 6.86 0.81
N LEU A 31 -18.11 6.31 0.26
CA LEU A 31 -16.75 6.46 0.77
C LEU A 31 -16.15 7.86 0.50
N GLY A 32 -16.81 8.67 -0.32
CA GLY A 32 -16.50 10.09 -0.49
C GLY A 32 -17.06 10.99 0.62
N HIS A 33 -17.78 10.41 1.58
CA HIS A 33 -18.41 11.12 2.69
C HIS A 33 -17.75 10.77 4.02
N LEU A 34 -17.93 11.65 4.99
CA LEU A 34 -17.66 11.38 6.39
C LEU A 34 -18.92 10.79 7.01
N ARG A 35 -18.80 9.70 7.76
CA ARG A 35 -19.87 9.23 8.63
C ARG A 35 -19.71 9.88 9.99
N LEU A 36 -20.78 10.43 10.52
CA LEU A 36 -20.88 10.95 11.88
C LEU A 36 -21.87 10.11 12.66
N THR A 37 -21.42 9.50 13.75
CA THR A 37 -22.30 8.89 14.75
C THR A 37 -22.16 9.61 16.06
N ALA A 38 -23.27 9.76 16.77
CA ALA A 38 -23.30 10.34 18.12
C ALA A 38 -24.33 9.58 18.95
N HIS A 39 -23.87 8.87 19.96
CA HIS A 39 -24.69 8.12 20.91
C HIS A 39 -23.88 7.73 22.13
N ASP A 40 -24.56 7.47 23.24
CA ASP A 40 -23.97 7.00 24.51
C ASP A 40 -22.82 7.91 25.02
N GLY A 41 -22.94 9.23 24.84
CA GLY A 41 -21.95 10.20 25.28
C GLY A 41 -20.67 10.27 24.44
N VAL A 42 -20.64 9.58 23.29
CA VAL A 42 -19.49 9.54 22.37
C VAL A 42 -19.92 9.94 20.96
N ARG A 43 -19.14 10.80 20.36
CA ARG A 43 -19.26 11.19 18.96
C ARG A 43 -18.07 10.65 18.19
N ARG A 44 -18.34 10.00 17.04
CA ARG A 44 -17.32 9.44 16.17
C ARG A 44 -17.51 9.93 14.76
N TRP A 45 -16.40 10.36 14.18
CA TRP A 45 -16.27 10.68 12.78
C TRP A 45 -15.46 9.60 12.09
N TYR A 46 -15.91 9.14 10.92
CA TYR A 46 -15.27 8.09 10.16
C TYR A 46 -14.97 8.57 8.75
N ALA A 47 -13.83 8.16 8.22
CA ALA A 47 -13.48 8.30 6.81
C ALA A 47 -12.74 7.09 6.31
N THR A 48 -12.94 6.73 5.04
CA THR A 48 -12.20 5.65 4.37
C THR A 48 -12.30 5.77 2.86
N ASP A 49 -11.31 5.20 2.15
CA ASP A 49 -11.36 4.95 0.71
C ASP A 49 -11.27 3.46 0.34
N SER A 50 -11.46 2.58 1.30
CA SER A 50 -11.29 1.11 1.27
C SER A 50 -9.86 0.63 1.54
N TYR A 51 -8.85 1.44 1.33
CA TYR A 51 -7.44 1.08 1.56
C TYR A 51 -6.85 1.74 2.80
N VAL A 52 -7.34 2.91 3.11
CA VAL A 52 -6.99 3.64 4.33
C VAL A 52 -8.27 4.07 5.03
N ALA A 53 -8.28 3.99 6.36
CA ALA A 53 -9.43 4.37 7.17
C ALA A 53 -9.00 5.11 8.43
N GLY A 54 -9.90 5.91 8.97
CA GLY A 54 -9.70 6.59 10.25
C GLY A 54 -11.00 6.81 11.01
N ILE A 55 -10.87 6.86 12.32
CA ILE A 55 -11.92 7.20 13.29
C ILE A 55 -11.38 8.29 14.18
N PHE A 56 -12.12 9.37 14.35
CA PHE A 56 -11.84 10.40 15.31
C PHE A 56 -12.95 10.42 16.35
N GLU A 57 -12.59 10.38 17.64
CA GLU A 57 -13.53 10.33 18.76
C GLU A 57 -13.51 11.64 19.56
N ALA A 58 -14.71 12.07 19.99
CA ALA A 58 -14.92 13.21 20.88
C ALA A 58 -16.06 12.91 21.88
N GLU A 59 -16.09 13.63 22.97
CA GLU A 59 -17.22 13.62 23.89
C GLU A 59 -18.46 14.18 23.21
N HIS A 60 -19.62 13.66 23.55
CA HIS A 60 -20.90 14.07 22.98
C HIS A 60 -21.90 14.47 24.05
N GLU A 61 -22.42 15.69 23.89
CA GLU A 61 -23.61 16.17 24.57
C GLU A 61 -24.59 16.64 23.50
N GLY A 62 -25.75 16.02 23.41
CA GLY A 62 -26.76 16.40 22.42
C GLY A 62 -27.59 15.23 21.88
N PRO A 63 -28.32 15.43 20.78
CA PRO A 63 -29.15 14.40 20.18
C PRO A 63 -28.33 13.30 19.51
N ASP A 64 -28.78 12.06 19.65
CA ASP A 64 -28.20 10.92 18.93
C ASP A 64 -28.36 11.08 17.41
N CYS A 65 -27.32 10.74 16.66
CA CYS A 65 -27.38 10.77 15.20
C CYS A 65 -26.49 9.70 14.55
N ASP A 66 -26.82 9.39 13.28
CA ASP A 66 -26.00 8.58 12.36
C ASP A 66 -26.24 9.06 10.93
N LEU A 67 -25.30 9.81 10.38
CA LEU A 67 -25.44 10.49 9.08
C LEU A 67 -24.14 10.45 8.27
N LEU A 68 -24.31 10.60 6.95
CA LEU A 68 -23.21 10.88 6.03
C LEU A 68 -23.22 12.35 5.65
N LEU A 69 -22.06 12.97 5.77
CA LEU A 69 -21.82 14.37 5.47
C LEU A 69 -20.73 14.50 4.39
N SER A 70 -20.93 15.38 3.42
CA SER A 70 -19.85 15.72 2.50
C SER A 70 -18.69 16.35 3.27
N PRO A 71 -17.42 15.98 3.00
CA PRO A 71 -16.26 16.67 3.60
C PRO A 71 -16.24 18.19 3.36
N ARG A 72 -16.96 18.67 2.35
CA ARG A 72 -17.11 20.12 2.06
C ARG A 72 -17.91 20.89 3.11
N ILE A 73 -18.54 20.19 4.05
CA ILE A 73 -19.16 20.87 5.20
C ILE A 73 -18.11 21.48 6.13
N LEU A 74 -16.88 20.90 6.12
CA LEU A 74 -15.80 21.33 6.98
C LEU A 74 -15.19 22.65 6.48
N PRO A 75 -14.90 23.59 7.37
CA PRO A 75 -14.24 24.83 7.01
C PRO A 75 -12.76 24.58 6.68
N PRO A 76 -12.14 25.42 5.84
CA PRO A 76 -10.72 25.28 5.50
C PRO A 76 -9.78 25.57 6.68
N ARG A 77 -10.27 26.27 7.69
CA ARG A 77 -9.52 26.65 8.88
C ARG A 77 -10.43 26.79 10.08
N VAL A 78 -9.94 26.39 11.25
CA VAL A 78 -10.60 26.53 12.55
C VAL A 78 -9.55 27.04 13.53
N GLU A 79 -9.89 28.10 14.29
CA GLU A 79 -9.04 28.62 15.34
C GLU A 79 -9.41 27.99 16.70
N PRO A 80 -8.48 27.92 17.65
CA PRO A 80 -8.73 27.28 18.94
C PRO A 80 -9.90 27.89 19.73
N GLU A 81 -10.18 29.17 19.55
CA GLU A 81 -11.24 29.90 20.22
C GLU A 81 -12.54 29.99 19.43
N SER A 82 -12.59 29.33 18.23
CA SER A 82 -13.79 29.38 17.40
C SER A 82 -14.99 28.73 18.08
N SER A 83 -16.17 29.31 17.90
CA SER A 83 -17.43 28.67 18.25
C SER A 83 -17.90 27.77 17.14
N CYS A 84 -18.05 26.48 17.39
CA CYS A 84 -18.44 25.50 16.43
C CYS A 84 -19.78 24.86 16.82
N TYR A 85 -20.74 24.85 15.89
CA TYR A 85 -22.07 24.28 16.11
C TYR A 85 -22.54 23.52 14.88
N LEU A 86 -22.93 22.27 15.06
CA LEU A 86 -23.51 21.45 13.98
C LEU A 86 -25.02 21.34 14.18
N GLN A 87 -25.75 21.89 13.21
CA GLN A 87 -27.18 21.75 13.09
C GLN A 87 -27.50 20.59 12.15
N ILE A 88 -28.34 19.67 12.60
CA ILE A 88 -28.75 18.49 11.83
C ILE A 88 -30.28 18.49 11.62
N PRO A 89 -30.82 17.84 10.56
CA PRO A 89 -32.25 17.61 10.45
C PRO A 89 -32.72 16.68 11.57
N ALA A 90 -33.96 16.89 12.06
CA ALA A 90 -34.53 15.97 13.04
C ALA A 90 -34.70 14.58 12.46
N ARG A 91 -34.47 13.58 13.31
CA ARG A 91 -34.65 12.17 12.97
C ARG A 91 -36.14 11.89 12.74
N ARG A 92 -36.47 11.20 11.65
CA ARG A 92 -37.81 10.75 11.35
C ARG A 92 -38.23 9.55 12.21
N PRO A 93 -39.54 9.26 12.32
CA PRO A 93 -40.01 8.08 13.06
C PRO A 93 -39.50 6.73 12.51
N ASP A 94 -39.14 6.66 11.22
CA ASP A 94 -38.53 5.51 10.57
C ASP A 94 -37.01 5.40 10.81
N GLY A 95 -36.44 6.33 11.58
CA GLY A 95 -35.03 6.37 11.89
C GLY A 95 -34.16 7.09 10.87
N THR A 96 -34.73 7.55 9.76
CA THR A 96 -34.01 8.24 8.68
C THR A 96 -33.87 9.76 8.93
N TYR A 97 -32.99 10.39 8.15
CA TYR A 97 -32.83 11.83 8.11
C TYR A 97 -33.11 12.34 6.71
N GLU A 98 -33.82 13.47 6.62
CA GLU A 98 -34.06 14.15 5.36
C GLU A 98 -33.83 15.65 5.51
N GLY A 99 -33.07 16.23 4.59
CA GLY A 99 -32.72 17.64 4.60
C GLY A 99 -31.22 17.86 4.55
N SER A 100 -30.80 18.92 5.23
CA SER A 100 -29.42 19.36 5.22
C SER A 100 -28.88 19.54 6.63
N ALA A 101 -27.58 19.27 6.80
CA ALA A 101 -26.83 19.69 7.97
C ALA A 101 -26.13 21.03 7.69
N THR A 102 -25.97 21.86 8.72
CA THR A 102 -25.26 23.13 8.66
C THR A 102 -24.20 23.16 9.75
N LEU A 103 -22.94 23.22 9.36
CA LEU A 103 -21.84 23.50 10.27
C LEU A 103 -21.62 25.01 10.33
N ARG A 104 -21.67 25.56 11.52
CA ARG A 104 -21.32 26.94 11.81
C ARG A 104 -20.00 26.98 12.55
N VAL A 105 -19.09 27.80 12.06
CA VAL A 105 -17.82 28.11 12.71
C VAL A 105 -17.71 29.65 12.75
N ASP A 106 -17.91 30.22 13.89
CA ASP A 106 -18.05 31.67 14.08
C ASP A 106 -19.14 32.24 13.15
N GLU A 107 -18.78 33.15 12.25
CA GLU A 107 -19.69 33.74 11.26
C GLU A 107 -19.87 32.91 9.99
N LEU A 108 -19.02 31.91 9.78
CA LEU A 108 -19.11 31.01 8.62
C LEU A 108 -20.18 29.94 8.83
N ALA A 109 -21.06 29.76 7.86
CA ALA A 109 -22.02 28.66 7.85
C ALA A 109 -21.94 27.90 6.53
N VAL A 110 -21.71 26.59 6.60
CA VAL A 110 -21.69 25.70 5.43
C VAL A 110 -22.82 24.69 5.56
N THR A 111 -23.68 24.64 4.55
CA THR A 111 -24.85 23.74 4.52
C THR A 111 -24.66 22.69 3.43
N GLN A 112 -24.87 21.42 3.78
CA GLN A 112 -24.76 20.27 2.88
C GLN A 112 -25.93 19.31 3.10
N PRO A 113 -26.44 18.64 2.04
CA PRO A 113 -27.45 17.61 2.19
C PRO A 113 -26.89 16.45 3.01
N VAL A 114 -27.70 15.87 3.88
CA VAL A 114 -27.36 14.63 4.59
C VAL A 114 -27.75 13.43 3.73
N ARG A 115 -27.00 12.33 3.89
CA ARG A 115 -27.31 11.03 3.30
C ARG A 115 -27.51 9.98 4.38
N GLN A 116 -28.21 8.92 4.03
CA GLN A 116 -28.37 7.77 4.92
C GLN A 116 -27.08 6.97 4.97
N PRO A 117 -26.67 6.49 6.16
CA PRO A 117 -25.50 5.69 6.27
C PRO A 117 -25.68 4.32 5.59
N HIS A 118 -24.85 4.05 4.61
CA HIS A 118 -24.54 2.71 4.12
C HIS A 118 -23.01 2.63 4.07
N TYR A 119 -22.44 2.47 5.25
CA TYR A 119 -21.01 2.65 5.47
C TYR A 119 -20.42 1.39 6.11
N PRO A 120 -19.16 1.03 5.83
CA PRO A 120 -18.50 -0.10 6.48
C PRO A 120 -18.50 0.03 8.00
N ASP A 121 -18.56 -1.09 8.69
CA ASP A 121 -18.39 -1.12 10.14
C ASP A 121 -16.89 -0.97 10.51
N LEU A 122 -16.44 0.29 10.51
CA LEU A 122 -15.04 0.58 10.81
C LEU A 122 -14.69 0.35 12.27
N ASP A 123 -15.66 0.38 13.20
CA ASP A 123 -15.37 0.09 14.61
C ASP A 123 -14.89 -1.35 14.77
N THR A 124 -15.58 -2.31 14.17
CA THR A 124 -15.16 -3.72 14.20
C THR A 124 -13.84 -3.91 13.46
N ILE A 125 -13.68 -3.36 12.25
CA ILE A 125 -12.46 -3.51 11.45
C ILE A 125 -11.25 -2.93 12.18
N VAL A 126 -11.38 -1.75 12.81
CA VAL A 126 -10.29 -1.12 13.56
C VAL A 126 -9.97 -1.89 14.86
N ALA A 127 -11.00 -2.35 15.57
CA ALA A 127 -10.79 -3.13 16.79
C ALA A 127 -10.05 -4.44 16.50
N ASP A 128 -10.42 -5.15 15.45
CA ASP A 128 -9.76 -6.38 15.01
C ASP A 128 -8.29 -6.10 14.64
N ALA A 129 -8.02 -5.08 13.82
CA ALA A 129 -6.66 -4.72 13.43
C ALA A 129 -5.77 -4.33 14.62
N VAL A 130 -6.30 -3.57 15.56
CA VAL A 130 -5.58 -3.23 16.80
C VAL A 130 -5.38 -4.47 17.69
N GLY A 131 -6.27 -5.44 17.65
CA GLY A 131 -6.19 -6.69 18.39
C GLY A 131 -5.13 -7.68 17.87
N HIS A 132 -4.76 -7.64 16.59
CA HIS A 132 -3.79 -8.57 16.01
C HIS A 132 -2.38 -8.43 16.61
N PRO A 133 -1.61 -9.53 16.71
CA PRO A 133 -0.20 -9.48 17.13
C PRO A 133 0.64 -8.63 16.16
N GLY A 134 1.55 -7.81 16.69
CA GLY A 134 2.40 -6.96 15.87
C GLY A 134 3.56 -6.36 16.64
N ALA A 135 4.53 -5.83 15.91
CA ALA A 135 5.54 -4.95 16.47
C ALA A 135 4.93 -3.56 16.71
N ILE A 136 5.28 -2.93 17.82
CA ILE A 136 4.67 -1.67 18.28
C ILE A 136 5.78 -0.67 18.55
N ALA A 137 5.57 0.59 18.18
CA ALA A 137 6.44 1.70 18.56
C ALA A 137 5.67 3.01 18.73
N GLU A 138 6.15 3.86 19.62
CA GLU A 138 5.73 5.27 19.67
C GLU A 138 6.49 6.06 18.59
N VAL A 139 5.75 6.72 17.71
CA VAL A 139 6.30 7.43 16.55
C VAL A 139 5.78 8.85 16.49
N ASP A 140 6.67 9.79 16.20
CA ASP A 140 6.28 11.13 15.80
C ASP A 140 5.85 11.11 14.31
N ALA A 141 4.67 11.64 14.00
CA ALA A 141 4.17 11.71 12.63
C ALA A 141 5.10 12.55 11.71
N ALA A 142 5.81 13.53 12.26
CA ALA A 142 6.80 14.30 11.51
C ALA A 142 7.99 13.42 11.10
N ALA A 143 8.50 12.56 11.98
CA ALA A 143 9.57 11.63 11.67
C ALA A 143 9.17 10.64 10.55
N LEU A 144 7.92 10.14 10.57
CA LEU A 144 7.40 9.29 9.52
C LEU A 144 7.24 10.05 8.19
N THR A 145 6.84 11.32 8.24
CA THR A 145 6.79 12.21 7.06
C THR A 145 8.18 12.41 6.45
N ASP A 146 9.20 12.63 7.28
CA ASP A 146 10.58 12.80 6.83
C ASP A 146 11.13 11.51 6.19
N LEU A 147 10.86 10.33 6.77
CA LEU A 147 11.19 9.05 6.14
C LEU A 147 10.54 8.91 4.76
N LEU A 148 9.26 9.20 4.66
CA LEU A 148 8.51 9.13 3.40
C LEU A 148 9.04 10.14 2.36
N ALA A 149 9.44 11.35 2.79
CA ALA A 149 10.01 12.34 1.90
C ALA A 149 11.31 11.85 1.23
N VAL A 150 12.12 11.06 1.95
CA VAL A 150 13.35 10.46 1.40
C VAL A 150 13.02 9.31 0.45
N VAL A 151 12.17 8.36 0.88
CA VAL A 151 11.92 7.13 0.14
C VAL A 151 11.10 7.36 -1.14
N ARG A 152 10.25 8.38 -1.15
CA ARG A 152 9.45 8.76 -2.31
C ARG A 152 10.20 9.56 -3.37
N VAL A 153 11.47 9.90 -3.14
CA VAL A 153 12.31 10.53 -4.17
C VAL A 153 12.45 9.58 -5.34
N ARG A 154 11.83 9.95 -6.43
CA ARG A 154 11.80 9.16 -7.65
C ARG A 154 13.16 9.25 -8.36
N PRO A 155 13.81 8.13 -8.70
CA PRO A 155 15.02 8.17 -9.53
C PRO A 155 14.76 8.86 -10.87
N ALA A 156 15.77 9.54 -11.41
CA ALA A 156 15.63 10.27 -12.67
C ALA A 156 15.24 9.32 -13.83
N GLY A 157 14.20 9.68 -14.56
CA GLY A 157 13.70 8.88 -15.70
C GLY A 157 12.64 7.84 -15.34
N THR A 158 12.34 7.62 -14.05
CA THR A 158 11.27 6.70 -13.63
C THR A 158 9.91 7.18 -14.15
N PRO A 159 9.08 6.30 -14.75
CA PRO A 159 7.72 6.65 -15.16
C PRO A 159 6.86 7.15 -13.98
N GLU A 160 6.00 8.16 -14.26
CA GLU A 160 5.13 8.72 -13.22
C GLU A 160 4.11 7.71 -12.65
N SER A 161 3.72 6.75 -13.46
CA SER A 161 2.77 5.69 -13.09
C SER A 161 3.40 4.57 -12.25
N LEU A 162 4.74 4.54 -12.12
CA LEU A 162 5.40 3.48 -11.35
C LEU A 162 5.17 3.71 -9.85
N ASN A 163 4.54 2.74 -9.22
CA ASN A 163 4.34 2.67 -7.77
C ASN A 163 5.18 1.49 -7.24
N PRO A 164 6.37 1.77 -6.69
CA PRO A 164 7.30 0.72 -6.30
C PRO A 164 6.75 -0.12 -5.15
N PRO A 165 7.14 -1.39 -5.05
CA PRO A 165 6.98 -2.13 -3.82
C PRO A 165 7.75 -1.43 -2.71
N ALA A 166 7.10 -1.22 -1.58
CA ALA A 166 7.71 -0.61 -0.42
C ALA A 166 7.39 -1.41 0.84
N PHE A 167 8.33 -1.44 1.78
CA PHE A 167 8.24 -2.20 3.02
C PHE A 167 8.48 -1.29 4.20
N LEU A 168 7.51 -1.29 5.10
CA LEU A 168 7.61 -0.67 6.41
C LEU A 168 8.06 -1.74 7.39
N THR A 169 9.23 -1.55 7.99
CA THR A 169 9.80 -2.51 8.96
C THR A 169 10.02 -1.82 10.30
N LEU A 170 9.56 -2.47 11.35
CA LEU A 170 9.90 -2.14 12.73
C LEU A 170 10.76 -3.26 13.29
N ASP A 171 11.96 -2.95 13.75
CA ASP A 171 12.93 -3.90 14.25
C ASP A 171 13.82 -3.27 15.34
N GLU A 172 13.81 -3.86 16.55
CA GLU A 172 14.70 -3.50 17.68
C GLU A 172 14.83 -1.98 17.95
N GLY A 173 13.74 -1.24 17.88
CA GLY A 173 13.75 0.22 18.14
C GLY A 173 14.07 1.07 16.92
N GLN A 174 14.13 0.49 15.74
CA GLN A 174 14.29 1.21 14.49
C GLN A 174 13.07 1.02 13.60
N LEU A 175 12.52 2.12 13.10
CA LEU A 175 11.52 2.17 12.05
C LEU A 175 12.21 2.48 10.73
N SER A 176 12.02 1.64 9.72
CA SER A 176 12.59 1.85 8.40
C SER A 176 11.56 1.66 7.29
N ILE A 177 11.77 2.39 6.20
CA ILE A 177 11.03 2.20 4.96
C ILE A 177 12.06 1.92 3.86
N HIS A 178 11.81 0.86 3.11
CA HIS A 178 12.58 0.48 1.92
C HIS A 178 11.64 0.41 0.73
N ALA A 179 12.00 1.05 -0.38
CA ALA A 179 11.28 0.97 -1.65
C ALA A 179 12.24 0.53 -2.75
N ASP A 180 11.83 -0.48 -3.49
CA ASP A 180 12.53 -0.95 -4.67
C ASP A 180 11.88 -0.32 -5.92
N TRP A 181 12.68 0.39 -6.72
CA TRP A 181 12.27 1.00 -7.98
C TRP A 181 12.75 0.11 -9.12
N PRO A 182 11.93 -0.82 -9.65
CA PRO A 182 12.37 -1.84 -10.60
C PRO A 182 13.12 -1.25 -11.79
N GLY A 183 14.38 -1.67 -11.96
CA GLY A 183 15.27 -1.15 -13.01
C GLY A 183 15.89 0.23 -12.74
N TRP A 184 15.63 0.86 -11.59
CA TRP A 184 16.08 2.23 -11.26
C TRP A 184 16.85 2.30 -9.95
N GLY A 185 16.81 1.26 -9.12
CA GLY A 185 17.51 1.19 -7.84
C GLY A 185 16.58 1.23 -6.63
N GLU A 186 17.18 1.29 -5.47
CA GLU A 186 16.49 1.23 -4.18
C GLU A 186 16.58 2.58 -3.46
N SER A 187 15.56 2.88 -2.65
CA SER A 187 15.61 3.97 -1.68
C SER A 187 15.28 3.43 -0.28
N ARG A 188 16.04 3.86 0.71
CA ARG A 188 15.86 3.44 2.10
C ARG A 188 16.05 4.61 3.04
N ALA A 189 15.20 4.68 4.06
CA ALA A 189 15.35 5.59 5.17
C ALA A 189 14.99 4.88 6.47
N ALA A 190 15.60 5.30 7.57
CA ALA A 190 15.34 4.74 8.89
C ALA A 190 15.43 5.83 9.96
N VAL A 191 14.71 5.64 11.06
CA VAL A 191 14.73 6.49 12.26
C VAL A 191 14.64 5.61 13.50
N ASP A 192 15.34 6.02 14.56
CA ASP A 192 15.18 5.40 15.87
C ASP A 192 13.84 5.83 16.47
N VAL A 193 13.14 4.90 17.09
CA VAL A 193 11.81 5.10 17.70
C VAL A 193 11.80 4.68 19.16
N ASP A 194 10.99 5.37 19.94
CA ASP A 194 10.82 5.09 21.36
C ASP A 194 9.87 3.90 21.60
N GLU A 195 9.97 3.29 22.78
CA GLU A 195 9.04 2.25 23.28
C GLU A 195 8.75 1.15 22.26
N ALA A 196 9.76 0.78 21.47
CA ALA A 196 9.60 -0.24 20.45
C ALA A 196 9.65 -1.65 21.05
N GLY A 197 8.76 -2.52 20.56
CA GLY A 197 8.71 -3.93 20.92
C GLY A 197 8.36 -4.82 19.74
N GLY A 198 9.13 -5.90 19.57
CA GLY A 198 8.93 -6.87 18.51
C GLY A 198 9.60 -6.50 17.19
N ARG A 199 9.44 -7.41 16.22
CA ARG A 199 9.89 -7.26 14.84
C ARG A 199 8.78 -7.61 13.88
N ALA A 200 8.50 -6.75 12.91
CA ALA A 200 7.53 -7.00 11.86
C ALA A 200 7.82 -6.17 10.62
N THR A 201 7.41 -6.69 9.46
CA THR A 201 7.50 -6.01 8.18
C THR A 201 6.19 -6.14 7.44
N ALA A 202 5.70 -5.05 6.86
CA ALA A 202 4.51 -5.04 6.02
C ALA A 202 4.79 -4.32 4.69
N ALA A 203 4.29 -4.91 3.61
CA ALA A 203 4.32 -4.25 2.32
C ALA A 203 3.28 -3.12 2.29
N VAL A 204 3.66 -1.95 1.78
CA VAL A 204 2.84 -0.74 1.82
C VAL A 204 2.79 -0.03 0.47
N ASP A 205 1.70 0.68 0.25
CA ASP A 205 1.63 1.73 -0.75
C ASP A 205 2.11 3.04 -0.12
N LEU A 206 3.18 3.63 -0.68
CA LEU A 206 3.78 4.84 -0.12
C LEU A 206 2.83 6.05 -0.11
N TRP A 207 1.90 6.11 -1.06
CA TRP A 207 0.92 7.20 -1.15
C TRP A 207 -0.16 7.06 -0.08
N LEU A 208 -0.62 5.82 0.15
CA LEU A 208 -1.59 5.54 1.20
C LEU A 208 -0.97 5.71 2.59
N LEU A 209 0.29 5.27 2.76
CA LEU A 209 1.03 5.50 4.01
C LEU A 209 1.22 6.99 4.28
N GLN A 210 1.53 7.81 3.25
CA GLN A 210 1.59 9.26 3.40
C GLN A 210 0.25 9.85 3.84
N ARG A 211 -0.85 9.41 3.22
CA ARG A 211 -2.20 9.90 3.60
C ARG A 211 -2.53 9.56 5.05
N LEU A 212 -2.20 8.34 5.50
CA LEU A 212 -2.38 7.94 6.89
C LEU A 212 -1.51 8.78 7.84
N THR A 213 -0.24 9.02 7.46
CA THR A 213 0.69 9.87 8.22
C THR A 213 0.18 11.31 8.33
N ASP A 214 -0.27 11.89 7.20
CA ASP A 214 -0.84 13.25 7.15
C ASP A 214 -2.15 13.37 7.97
N ALA A 215 -2.88 12.26 8.10
CA ALA A 215 -4.09 12.16 8.90
C ALA A 215 -3.81 11.88 10.39
N SER A 216 -2.57 11.54 10.75
CA SER A 216 -2.21 11.18 12.10
C SER A 216 -1.94 12.43 12.97
N PRO A 217 -2.29 12.41 14.26
CA PRO A 217 -1.81 13.39 15.22
C PRO A 217 -0.28 13.39 15.34
N SER A 218 0.27 14.40 15.99
CA SER A 218 1.72 14.58 16.12
C SER A 218 2.46 13.36 16.68
N ARG A 219 1.84 12.64 17.63
CA ARG A 219 2.41 11.41 18.21
C ARG A 219 1.37 10.29 18.20
N VAL A 220 1.78 9.11 17.75
CA VAL A 220 0.93 7.95 17.61
C VAL A 220 1.67 6.68 18.02
N THR A 221 0.92 5.69 18.49
CA THR A 221 1.37 4.31 18.58
C THR A 221 1.18 3.68 17.19
N LEU A 222 2.28 3.37 16.53
CA LEU A 222 2.30 2.61 15.27
C LEU A 222 2.39 1.12 15.58
N LYS A 223 1.56 0.32 14.92
CA LYS A 223 1.62 -1.14 15.00
C LYS A 223 1.75 -1.73 13.60
N VAL A 224 2.81 -2.48 13.39
CA VAL A 224 3.07 -3.26 12.18
C VAL A 224 2.74 -4.72 12.48
N PRO A 225 1.79 -5.35 11.78
CA PRO A 225 1.37 -6.72 12.06
C PRO A 225 2.49 -7.72 11.72
N VAL A 226 2.57 -8.81 12.50
CA VAL A 226 3.48 -9.94 12.20
C VAL A 226 2.93 -10.79 11.07
N GLU A 227 1.61 -10.99 11.05
CA GLU A 227 0.95 -11.75 10.01
C GLU A 227 0.78 -10.90 8.74
N ARG A 228 1.16 -11.47 7.60
CA ARG A 228 1.03 -10.81 6.29
C ARG A 228 -0.44 -10.58 5.93
N GLY A 229 -0.71 -9.47 5.28
CA GLY A 229 -2.06 -9.11 4.85
C GLY A 229 -2.92 -8.46 5.93
N GLN A 230 -2.47 -8.43 7.18
CA GLN A 230 -3.17 -7.72 8.25
C GLN A 230 -2.92 -6.20 8.19
N PRO A 231 -3.90 -5.38 8.56
CA PRO A 231 -3.76 -3.93 8.50
C PRO A 231 -2.70 -3.39 9.46
N ILE A 232 -1.94 -2.41 8.99
CA ILE A 232 -1.13 -1.55 9.84
C ILE A 232 -2.06 -0.59 10.57
N SER A 233 -1.85 -0.38 11.87
CA SER A 233 -2.65 0.57 12.63
C SER A 233 -1.82 1.67 13.27
N VAL A 234 -2.42 2.85 13.35
CA VAL A 234 -1.93 3.99 14.14
C VAL A 234 -3.00 4.39 15.13
N THR A 235 -2.61 4.58 16.38
CA THR A 235 -3.57 4.96 17.44
C THR A 235 -3.04 6.11 18.27
N SER A 236 -3.96 6.96 18.72
CA SER A 236 -3.77 7.98 19.74
C SER A 236 -5.04 8.11 20.59
N PRO A 237 -5.09 8.91 21.64
CA PRO A 237 -6.27 9.02 22.51
C PRO A 237 -7.58 9.36 21.79
N ARG A 238 -7.53 10.09 20.68
CA ARG A 238 -8.72 10.54 19.92
C ARG A 238 -8.74 10.06 18.47
N PHE A 239 -7.67 9.42 17.99
CA PHE A 239 -7.56 9.00 16.59
C PHE A 239 -7.13 7.54 16.48
N ARG A 240 -7.82 6.80 15.63
CA ARG A 240 -7.45 5.45 15.24
C ARG A 240 -7.46 5.39 13.72
N GLY A 241 -6.35 5.02 13.12
CA GLY A 241 -6.18 4.91 11.67
C GLY A 241 -5.71 3.53 11.26
N LEU A 242 -6.08 3.13 10.06
CA LEU A 242 -5.68 1.88 9.43
C LEU A 242 -5.14 2.11 8.04
N LEU A 243 -4.18 1.28 7.66
CA LEU A 243 -3.69 1.13 6.29
C LEU A 243 -3.75 -0.34 5.91
N MET A 244 -4.48 -0.67 4.86
CA MET A 244 -4.43 -2.02 4.29
C MET A 244 -3.07 -2.23 3.64
N PRO A 245 -2.36 -3.32 3.99
CA PRO A 245 -1.08 -3.61 3.38
C PRO A 245 -1.27 -3.94 1.89
N LYS A 246 -0.25 -3.67 1.12
CA LYS A 246 -0.18 -4.20 -0.25
C LYS A 246 0.04 -5.70 -0.16
N TYR A 247 -0.73 -6.47 -0.91
CA TYR A 247 -0.48 -7.91 -0.98
C TYR A 247 0.88 -8.15 -1.64
N TRP A 248 1.73 -8.91 -0.95
CA TRP A 248 3.00 -9.38 -1.48
C TRP A 248 3.18 -10.84 -1.07
N PRO A 249 3.12 -11.79 -2.01
CA PRO A 249 3.24 -13.20 -1.69
C PRO A 249 4.65 -13.53 -1.16
N ASP A 250 4.78 -14.56 -0.33
CA ASP A 250 6.08 -15.19 -0.07
C ASP A 250 6.50 -16.06 -1.27
N ALA A 251 7.76 -16.50 -1.29
CA ALA A 251 8.29 -17.26 -2.42
C ALA A 251 7.51 -18.57 -2.65
N THR A 252 7.04 -19.23 -1.60
CA THR A 252 6.26 -20.47 -1.71
C THR A 252 4.88 -20.22 -2.28
N ALA A 253 4.16 -19.22 -1.76
CA ALA A 253 2.85 -18.82 -2.29
C ALA A 253 2.97 -18.31 -3.72
N LEU A 254 4.05 -17.57 -4.02
CA LEU A 254 4.34 -17.06 -5.35
C LEU A 254 4.62 -18.19 -6.33
N LEU A 255 5.40 -19.22 -5.93
CA LEU A 255 5.66 -20.39 -6.77
C LEU A 255 4.37 -21.15 -7.09
N ALA A 256 3.51 -21.35 -6.11
CA ALA A 256 2.21 -21.98 -6.32
C ALA A 256 1.34 -21.17 -7.29
N GLN A 257 1.32 -19.85 -7.16
CA GLN A 257 0.60 -18.97 -8.09
C GLN A 257 1.19 -19.02 -9.51
N VAL A 258 2.52 -19.04 -9.64
CA VAL A 258 3.19 -19.24 -10.95
C VAL A 258 2.77 -20.55 -11.58
N GLN A 259 2.77 -21.67 -10.82
CA GLN A 259 2.35 -22.99 -11.32
C GLN A 259 0.88 -22.99 -11.76
N GLU A 260 -0.01 -22.36 -11.00
CA GLU A 260 -1.41 -22.19 -11.37
C GLU A 260 -1.56 -21.43 -12.70
N ILE A 261 -0.92 -20.27 -12.82
CA ILE A 261 -0.95 -19.46 -14.05
C ILE A 261 -0.40 -20.25 -15.25
N LEU A 262 0.73 -20.94 -15.08
CA LEU A 262 1.33 -21.71 -16.16
C LEU A 262 0.41 -22.85 -16.63
N THR A 263 -0.25 -23.52 -15.70
CA THR A 263 -1.13 -24.68 -16.01
C THR A 263 -2.51 -24.24 -16.49
N GLU A 264 -3.18 -23.36 -15.76
CA GLU A 264 -4.59 -23.02 -15.98
C GLU A 264 -4.75 -21.96 -17.09
N ASP A 265 -3.93 -20.90 -17.05
CA ASP A 265 -4.06 -19.76 -17.96
C ASP A 265 -3.20 -19.88 -19.22
N LEU A 266 -2.00 -20.48 -19.12
CA LEU A 266 -1.08 -20.63 -20.25
C LEU A 266 -1.12 -22.03 -20.87
N GLY A 267 -1.80 -23.00 -20.25
CA GLY A 267 -2.02 -24.34 -20.76
C GLY A 267 -0.76 -25.21 -20.82
N VAL A 268 0.28 -24.87 -20.06
CA VAL A 268 1.53 -25.65 -20.01
C VAL A 268 1.29 -26.88 -19.14
N ARG A 269 1.56 -28.06 -19.67
CA ARG A 269 1.26 -29.33 -18.99
C ARG A 269 2.51 -29.95 -18.37
N GLY A 270 2.33 -30.63 -17.24
CA GLY A 270 3.38 -31.45 -16.62
C GLY A 270 4.55 -30.64 -16.07
N ILE A 271 4.27 -29.42 -15.55
CA ILE A 271 5.27 -28.58 -14.92
C ILE A 271 5.45 -29.06 -13.48
N GLU A 272 6.62 -29.62 -13.21
CA GLU A 272 7.08 -29.95 -11.86
C GLU A 272 8.44 -29.26 -11.65
N PRO A 273 8.72 -28.80 -10.43
CA PRO A 273 10.04 -28.27 -10.12
C PRO A 273 11.13 -29.32 -10.39
N ASP A 274 12.21 -28.89 -10.99
CA ASP A 274 13.40 -29.73 -11.18
C ASP A 274 14.20 -29.90 -9.87
N ALA A 275 15.40 -30.47 -9.95
CA ALA A 275 16.23 -30.74 -8.78
C ALA A 275 16.69 -29.45 -8.06
N ASP A 276 16.74 -28.34 -8.78
CA ASP A 276 17.13 -27.02 -8.26
C ASP A 276 15.91 -26.20 -7.78
N GLY A 277 14.69 -26.74 -7.96
CA GLY A 277 13.44 -26.09 -7.62
C GLY A 277 12.89 -25.16 -8.71
N ASP A 278 13.52 -25.15 -9.88
CA ASP A 278 13.12 -24.32 -11.00
C ASP A 278 12.01 -25.01 -11.82
N LEU A 279 11.08 -24.24 -12.35
CA LEU A 279 10.00 -24.73 -13.19
C LEU A 279 10.42 -24.69 -14.67
N PRO A 280 10.67 -25.85 -15.32
CA PRO A 280 11.03 -25.88 -16.74
C PRO A 280 9.78 -25.62 -17.61
N VAL A 281 9.78 -24.50 -18.32
CA VAL A 281 8.69 -24.06 -19.19
C VAL A 281 9.13 -24.18 -20.66
N PRO A 282 8.61 -25.12 -21.42
CA PRO A 282 8.80 -25.12 -22.86
C PRO A 282 7.96 -24.01 -23.49
N PHE A 283 8.62 -22.95 -23.93
CA PHE A 283 7.96 -21.80 -24.54
C PHE A 283 8.39 -21.66 -26.00
N GLU A 284 7.52 -22.10 -26.90
CA GLU A 284 7.82 -22.24 -28.34
C GLU A 284 9.05 -23.13 -28.58
N ASP A 285 10.14 -22.58 -29.13
CA ASP A 285 11.41 -23.28 -29.41
C ASP A 285 12.50 -22.99 -28.34
N VAL A 286 12.16 -22.35 -27.25
CA VAL A 286 13.09 -21.96 -26.17
C VAL A 286 12.72 -22.68 -24.88
N HIS A 287 13.71 -23.28 -24.23
CA HIS A 287 13.57 -23.74 -22.84
C HIS A 287 13.80 -22.58 -21.90
N ILE A 288 12.77 -22.23 -21.16
CA ILE A 288 12.79 -21.16 -20.15
C ILE A 288 12.59 -21.82 -18.79
N TYR A 289 13.23 -21.30 -17.79
CA TYR A 289 13.06 -21.68 -16.40
C TYR A 289 12.41 -20.54 -15.66
N VAL A 290 11.51 -20.88 -14.75
CA VAL A 290 10.86 -19.91 -13.86
C VAL A 290 11.08 -20.35 -12.43
N ARG A 291 11.59 -19.45 -11.60
CA ARG A 291 11.76 -19.67 -10.17
C ARG A 291 11.28 -18.48 -9.36
N THR A 292 11.06 -18.71 -8.10
CA THR A 292 10.82 -17.64 -7.14
C THR A 292 12.05 -17.44 -6.28
N VAL A 293 12.41 -16.19 -6.05
CA VAL A 293 13.58 -15.81 -5.27
C VAL A 293 13.13 -15.09 -4.04
N GLU A 294 13.60 -15.56 -2.87
CA GLU A 294 13.41 -14.84 -1.62
C GLU A 294 14.39 -13.68 -1.53
N GLY A 295 13.86 -12.50 -1.26
CA GLY A 295 14.59 -11.28 -0.95
C GLY A 295 13.80 -10.46 0.06
N THR A 296 13.99 -9.16 0.08
CA THR A 296 13.07 -8.25 0.78
C THR A 296 11.66 -8.37 0.18
N THR A 297 11.60 -8.63 -1.12
CA THR A 297 10.42 -9.07 -1.87
C THR A 297 10.63 -10.48 -2.37
N ALA A 298 9.57 -11.26 -2.51
CA ALA A 298 9.64 -12.47 -3.32
C ALA A 298 9.34 -12.08 -4.77
N ASP A 299 10.26 -12.41 -5.67
CA ASP A 299 10.16 -12.08 -7.08
C ASP A 299 10.15 -13.35 -7.93
N VAL A 300 9.59 -13.26 -9.13
CA VAL A 300 9.65 -14.31 -10.13
C VAL A 300 10.80 -14.02 -11.07
N GLN A 301 11.76 -14.93 -11.16
CA GLN A 301 12.82 -14.88 -12.15
C GLN A 301 12.48 -15.79 -13.30
N VAL A 302 12.52 -15.23 -14.50
CA VAL A 302 12.32 -15.93 -15.76
C VAL A 302 13.64 -15.95 -16.51
N PHE A 303 14.26 -17.11 -16.68
CA PHE A 303 15.60 -17.18 -17.24
C PHE A 303 15.78 -18.33 -18.21
N THR A 304 16.85 -18.29 -19.01
CA THR A 304 17.28 -19.36 -19.90
C THR A 304 18.79 -19.45 -19.93
N VAL A 305 19.29 -20.67 -20.17
CA VAL A 305 20.73 -20.90 -20.39
C VAL A 305 21.02 -20.68 -21.88
N LEU A 306 21.87 -19.70 -22.18
CA LEU A 306 22.32 -19.39 -23.54
C LEU A 306 23.48 -20.28 -23.98
N ALA A 307 24.46 -20.47 -23.08
CA ALA A 307 25.63 -21.31 -23.29
C ALA A 307 26.09 -21.94 -21.99
N ALA A 308 26.56 -23.16 -22.02
CA ALA A 308 27.16 -23.88 -20.91
C ALA A 308 28.68 -24.07 -21.14
N ASP A 309 29.39 -24.45 -20.07
CA ASP A 309 30.83 -24.75 -20.07
C ASP A 309 31.70 -23.57 -20.58
N ARG A 310 31.29 -22.32 -20.21
CA ARG A 310 32.02 -21.10 -20.58
C ARG A 310 32.89 -20.61 -19.40
N GLU A 311 34.20 -20.58 -19.61
CA GLU A 311 35.10 -19.91 -18.66
C GLU A 311 34.93 -18.39 -18.75
N GLY A 312 34.96 -17.72 -17.55
CA GLY A 312 34.79 -16.28 -17.44
C GLY A 312 36.07 -15.53 -17.80
N ASP A 313 36.37 -15.41 -19.09
CA ASP A 313 37.48 -14.55 -19.55
C ASP A 313 37.05 -13.08 -19.72
N VAL A 314 38.03 -12.21 -19.91
CA VAL A 314 37.81 -10.77 -20.02
C VAL A 314 36.97 -10.42 -21.26
N GLU A 315 37.13 -11.15 -22.35
CA GLU A 315 36.42 -10.89 -23.58
C GLU A 315 34.92 -11.22 -23.44
N LEU A 316 34.59 -12.36 -22.84
CA LEU A 316 33.20 -12.73 -22.53
C LEU A 316 32.56 -11.70 -21.59
N LEU A 317 33.23 -11.30 -20.50
CA LEU A 317 32.68 -10.33 -19.55
C LEU A 317 32.46 -8.97 -20.19
N GLN A 318 33.38 -8.49 -21.05
CA GLN A 318 33.19 -7.25 -21.81
C GLN A 318 31.97 -7.35 -22.74
N ARG A 319 31.81 -8.46 -23.43
CA ARG A 319 30.68 -8.68 -24.33
C ARG A 319 29.35 -8.72 -23.59
N LEU A 320 29.29 -9.38 -22.41
CA LEU A 320 28.09 -9.35 -21.55
C LEU A 320 27.74 -7.93 -21.12
N ASN A 321 28.72 -7.14 -20.73
CA ASN A 321 28.49 -5.73 -20.36
C ASN A 321 28.02 -4.87 -21.53
N GLU A 322 28.56 -5.07 -22.71
CA GLU A 322 28.12 -4.38 -23.93
C GLU A 322 26.66 -4.71 -24.25
N LEU A 323 26.29 -5.98 -24.22
CA LEU A 323 24.91 -6.43 -24.45
C LEU A 323 23.95 -5.88 -23.39
N ASN A 324 24.34 -5.89 -22.12
CA ASN A 324 23.56 -5.33 -21.03
C ASN A 324 23.37 -3.80 -21.15
N SER A 325 24.33 -3.09 -21.74
CA SER A 325 24.24 -1.64 -21.92
C SER A 325 23.17 -1.21 -22.93
N VAL A 326 22.81 -2.08 -23.85
CA VAL A 326 21.79 -1.85 -24.89
C VAL A 326 20.51 -2.63 -24.66
N GLY A 327 20.57 -3.70 -23.87
CA GLY A 327 19.42 -4.54 -23.50
C GLY A 327 18.44 -3.79 -22.60
N ARG A 328 17.13 -4.07 -22.79
CA ARG A 328 16.09 -3.56 -21.91
C ARG A 328 15.25 -4.69 -21.36
N GLY A 329 15.07 -4.74 -20.03
CA GLY A 329 14.19 -5.71 -19.39
C GLY A 329 14.74 -7.13 -19.25
N CYS A 330 15.95 -7.41 -19.76
CA CYS A 330 16.69 -8.65 -19.51
C CYS A 330 18.13 -8.34 -19.15
N ARG A 331 18.73 -9.21 -18.35
CA ARG A 331 20.14 -9.15 -17.95
C ARG A 331 20.87 -10.41 -18.39
N LEU A 332 22.13 -10.26 -18.79
CA LEU A 332 23.05 -11.33 -19.15
C LEU A 332 24.15 -11.41 -18.10
N PHE A 333 24.44 -12.60 -17.60
CA PHE A 333 25.52 -12.79 -16.63
C PHE A 333 26.06 -14.22 -16.70
N LEU A 334 27.24 -14.39 -16.12
CA LEU A 334 27.92 -15.67 -16.04
C LEU A 334 27.82 -16.21 -14.61
N VAL A 335 27.24 -17.39 -14.46
CA VAL A 335 27.15 -18.13 -13.19
C VAL A 335 27.56 -19.58 -13.42
N GLN A 336 28.48 -20.11 -12.62
CA GLN A 336 28.93 -21.51 -12.66
C GLN A 336 29.28 -21.99 -14.08
N ASN A 337 30.00 -21.18 -14.85
CA ASN A 337 30.35 -21.42 -16.24
C ASN A 337 29.15 -21.52 -17.23
N GLN A 338 28.01 -20.95 -16.86
CA GLN A 338 26.85 -20.81 -17.73
C GLN A 338 26.55 -19.35 -17.99
N VAL A 339 26.28 -19.00 -19.24
CA VAL A 339 25.77 -17.70 -19.62
C VAL A 339 24.24 -17.76 -19.53
N LEU A 340 23.69 -16.97 -18.63
CA LEU A 340 22.25 -16.86 -18.38
C LEU A 340 21.69 -15.56 -18.95
N LEU A 341 20.48 -15.62 -19.48
CA LEU A 341 19.63 -14.48 -19.77
C LEU A 341 18.46 -14.52 -18.81
N GLU A 342 18.23 -13.44 -18.08
CA GLU A 342 17.22 -13.35 -17.01
C GLU A 342 16.40 -12.10 -17.13
N ALA A 343 15.12 -12.21 -16.76
CA ALA A 343 14.22 -11.09 -16.50
C ALA A 343 13.52 -11.30 -15.17
N ASP A 344 13.44 -10.23 -14.36
CA ASP A 344 12.72 -10.23 -13.09
C ASP A 344 11.30 -9.71 -13.29
N LEU A 345 10.36 -10.35 -12.61
CA LEU A 345 8.97 -9.92 -12.50
C LEU A 345 8.63 -9.82 -11.01
N PRO A 346 8.35 -8.60 -10.50
CA PRO A 346 7.97 -8.42 -9.10
C PRO A 346 6.76 -9.29 -8.73
N GLY A 347 6.86 -10.05 -7.62
CA GLY A 347 5.82 -10.99 -7.22
C GLY A 347 4.45 -10.33 -7.00
N GLY A 348 4.41 -9.07 -6.54
CA GLY A 348 3.17 -8.31 -6.39
C GLY A 348 2.54 -7.85 -7.72
N GLU A 349 3.26 -7.98 -8.85
CA GLU A 349 2.76 -7.67 -10.21
C GLU A 349 2.45 -8.94 -11.02
N LEU A 350 2.59 -10.12 -10.41
CA LEU A 350 2.33 -11.39 -11.08
C LEU A 350 0.86 -11.49 -11.52
N SER A 351 0.66 -11.69 -12.80
CA SER A 351 -0.62 -11.98 -13.43
C SER A 351 -0.40 -12.86 -14.67
N PRO A 352 -1.43 -13.52 -15.22
CA PRO A 352 -1.30 -14.28 -16.45
C PRO A 352 -0.70 -13.47 -17.61
N ASP A 353 -1.09 -12.21 -17.75
CA ASP A 353 -0.63 -11.34 -18.83
C ASP A 353 0.83 -10.89 -18.62
N THR A 354 1.21 -10.50 -17.40
CA THR A 354 2.60 -10.09 -17.11
C THR A 354 3.56 -11.27 -17.24
N LEU A 355 3.21 -12.45 -16.72
CA LEU A 355 4.03 -13.64 -16.85
C LEU A 355 4.20 -14.04 -18.32
N ARG A 356 3.10 -14.08 -19.10
CA ARG A 356 3.14 -14.37 -20.54
C ARG A 356 4.01 -13.36 -21.30
N ALA A 357 3.91 -12.08 -20.98
CA ALA A 357 4.70 -11.02 -21.60
C ALA A 357 6.20 -11.21 -21.31
N THR A 358 6.54 -11.54 -20.06
CA THR A 358 7.93 -11.78 -19.62
C THR A 358 8.51 -13.03 -20.30
N LEU A 359 7.78 -14.15 -20.32
CA LEU A 359 8.19 -15.36 -21.05
C LEU A 359 8.47 -15.06 -22.52
N LYS A 360 7.56 -14.34 -23.18
CA LYS A 360 7.73 -13.94 -24.59
C LYS A 360 8.93 -13.01 -24.78
N HIS A 361 9.16 -12.11 -23.84
CA HIS A 361 10.29 -11.18 -23.89
C HIS A 361 11.62 -11.94 -23.78
N VAL A 362 11.75 -12.85 -22.80
CA VAL A 362 12.92 -13.72 -22.64
C VAL A 362 13.13 -14.59 -23.87
N ALA A 363 12.09 -15.24 -24.42
CA ALA A 363 12.19 -16.05 -25.62
C ALA A 363 12.70 -15.26 -26.82
N ASN A 364 12.15 -14.07 -27.08
CA ASN A 364 12.56 -13.22 -28.18
C ASN A 364 14.00 -12.74 -28.02
N THR A 365 14.39 -12.31 -26.84
CA THR A 365 15.75 -11.88 -26.54
C THR A 365 16.73 -13.03 -26.71
N THR A 366 16.36 -14.24 -26.24
CA THR A 366 17.14 -15.47 -26.42
C THR A 366 17.46 -15.71 -27.89
N ARG A 367 16.45 -15.65 -28.76
CA ARG A 367 16.66 -15.86 -30.21
C ARG A 367 17.62 -14.85 -30.84
N MET A 368 17.58 -13.61 -30.35
CA MET A 368 18.50 -12.55 -30.84
C MET A 368 19.93 -12.76 -30.38
N VAL A 369 20.13 -13.17 -29.12
CA VAL A 369 21.47 -13.17 -28.52
C VAL A 369 22.17 -14.55 -28.55
N ARG A 370 21.43 -15.67 -28.54
CA ARG A 370 22.01 -17.02 -28.54
C ARG A 370 23.03 -17.26 -29.67
N PRO A 371 22.79 -16.85 -30.94
CA PRO A 371 23.76 -17.05 -32.02
C PRO A 371 25.11 -16.34 -31.76
N LEU A 372 25.14 -15.36 -30.87
CA LEU A 372 26.37 -14.67 -30.50
C LEU A 372 27.27 -15.51 -29.58
N PHE A 373 26.72 -16.56 -28.97
CA PHE A 373 27.40 -17.46 -28.05
C PHE A 373 27.63 -18.87 -28.67
N ASP A 374 26.94 -19.24 -29.78
CA ASP A 374 27.12 -20.50 -30.48
C ASP A 374 28.35 -20.49 -31.39
N ALA A 375 28.87 -19.33 -31.76
CA ALA A 375 29.92 -19.14 -32.73
C ALA A 375 31.36 -19.10 -32.15
N THR A 376 31.51 -19.31 -30.85
CA THR A 376 32.78 -19.37 -30.12
C THR A 376 32.85 -20.64 -29.31
#